data_4e5a4a9b34e955069eaa4a5b5b689af9
#
_entry.id   4e5a4a9b34e955069eaa4a5b5b689af9
#
_cell.length_a   1.000
_cell.length_b   1.000
_cell.length_c   1.000
_cell.angle_alpha   90.00
_cell.angle_beta   90.00
_cell.angle_gamma   90.00
#
_symmetry.space_group_name_H-M   'P 1'
#
loop_
_entity.id
_entity.type
_entity.pdbx_description
1 polymer ?
#
loop_
_entity_poly.entity_id
_entity_poly.type
_entity_poly.pdbx_seq_one_letter_code
_entity_poly.pdbx_strand_id
1 'polypeptide(L)'
;QIALESKRFGISKWWIIFGLAINLSKDKKKPVLDILDSFSSVVQKFIKIIMYYAPIGLSCYFASLVGSFGKELVLGYAKTFLIYLIACLFIYFVIYSLYAIICGGKNGFTNYWKNIIPPSVCAMSTCSSAASMPINIESAKKMGVTEDVSSVSISLGTNFHKDGSIVGSVFKIMFLVQLFNSNTSTFKIILIALLATILVSAVPIGGGTISETLIITMLGFPLSTLPILTIIATIIDAPATVLNVTGNTISSVI
;
A
#
# COMPACT_ATOMS: atom_id res chain seq x y z
N GLN A 1 -3.06 12.87 -23.73
CA GLN A 1 -3.37 12.05 -22.56
C GLN A 1 -3.72 10.60 -22.97
N ILE A 2 -4.67 10.39 -23.87
CA ILE A 2 -5.10 9.06 -24.40
C ILE A 2 -3.93 8.32 -25.08
N ALA A 3 -3.03 9.02 -25.79
CA ALA A 3 -1.86 8.44 -26.43
C ALA A 3 -0.78 7.97 -25.43
N LEU A 4 -0.67 8.60 -24.26
CA LEU A 4 0.20 8.19 -23.16
C LEU A 4 -0.36 6.96 -22.42
N GLU A 5 -1.67 6.88 -22.25
CA GLU A 5 -2.34 5.70 -21.67
C GLU A 5 -2.22 4.47 -22.58
N SER A 6 -2.39 4.65 -23.90
CA SER A 6 -2.22 3.58 -24.89
C SER A 6 -0.78 3.03 -24.89
N LYS A 7 0.24 3.88 -24.73
CA LYS A 7 1.64 3.45 -24.59
C LYS A 7 1.89 2.71 -23.26
N ARG A 8 1.29 3.14 -22.16
CA ARG A 8 1.40 2.44 -20.85
C ARG A 8 0.77 1.05 -20.89
N PHE A 9 -0.40 0.91 -21.50
CA PHE A 9 -1.06 -0.39 -21.68
C PHE A 9 -0.24 -1.34 -22.59
N GLY A 10 0.46 -0.80 -23.59
CA GLY A 10 1.40 -1.55 -24.41
C GLY A 10 2.60 -2.07 -23.62
N ILE A 11 3.20 -1.23 -22.78
CA ILE A 11 4.38 -1.60 -21.96
C ILE A 11 4.05 -2.74 -20.98
N SER A 12 2.88 -2.73 -20.33
CA SER A 12 2.50 -3.80 -19.39
C SER A 12 2.34 -5.16 -20.05
N LYS A 13 1.81 -5.21 -21.28
CA LYS A 13 1.69 -6.45 -22.05
C LYS A 13 3.06 -7.05 -22.40
N TRP A 14 4.03 -6.21 -22.76
CA TRP A 14 5.38 -6.66 -23.07
C TRP A 14 6.10 -7.25 -21.86
N TRP A 15 5.88 -6.72 -20.66
CA TRP A 15 6.46 -7.28 -19.44
C TRP A 15 5.87 -8.65 -19.08
N ILE A 16 4.58 -8.86 -19.33
CA ILE A 16 3.93 -10.17 -19.15
C ILE A 16 4.51 -11.19 -20.15
N ILE A 17 4.60 -10.81 -21.43
CA ILE A 17 5.17 -11.67 -22.47
C ILE A 17 6.65 -11.96 -22.16
N PHE A 18 7.40 -10.97 -21.71
CA PHE A 18 8.80 -11.13 -21.32
C PHE A 18 8.96 -12.10 -20.13
N GLY A 19 8.12 -11.97 -19.10
CA GLY A 19 8.09 -12.90 -17.97
C GLY A 19 7.75 -14.34 -18.39
N LEU A 20 6.79 -14.51 -19.29
CA LEU A 20 6.47 -15.81 -19.88
C LEU A 20 7.63 -16.38 -20.69
N ALA A 21 8.30 -15.56 -21.51
CA ALA A 21 9.45 -15.97 -22.28
C ALA A 21 10.63 -16.42 -21.40
N ILE A 22 10.91 -15.71 -20.31
CA ILE A 22 11.90 -16.11 -19.30
C ILE A 22 11.52 -17.47 -18.70
N ASN A 23 10.25 -17.65 -18.33
CA ASN A 23 9.79 -18.91 -17.71
C ASN A 23 9.92 -20.09 -18.69
N LEU A 24 9.63 -19.90 -19.96
CA LEU A 24 9.75 -20.91 -21.01
C LEU A 24 11.19 -21.21 -21.41
N SER A 25 12.17 -20.34 -21.08
CA SER A 25 13.58 -20.48 -21.45
C SER A 25 14.36 -21.54 -20.64
N LYS A 26 13.67 -22.31 -19.77
CA LYS A 26 14.24 -23.40 -18.95
C LYS A 26 15.58 -23.02 -18.32
N ASP A 27 16.66 -23.75 -18.67
CA ASP A 27 17.98 -23.62 -18.04
C ASP A 27 18.69 -22.27 -18.38
N LYS A 28 18.32 -21.60 -19.47
CA LYS A 28 18.91 -20.32 -19.88
C LYS A 28 18.35 -19.09 -19.18
N LYS A 29 17.35 -19.25 -18.31
CA LYS A 29 16.71 -18.14 -17.59
C LYS A 29 17.56 -17.57 -16.44
N LYS A 30 18.45 -18.39 -15.86
CA LYS A 30 19.19 -18.03 -14.64
C LYS A 30 20.00 -16.72 -14.76
N PRO A 31 20.81 -16.48 -15.80
CA PRO A 31 21.55 -15.22 -15.91
C PRO A 31 20.64 -13.98 -15.98
N VAL A 32 19.48 -14.10 -16.63
CA VAL A 32 18.51 -12.98 -16.75
C VAL A 32 17.87 -12.69 -15.40
N LEU A 33 17.51 -13.73 -14.65
CA LEU A 33 16.97 -13.58 -13.29
C LEU A 33 18.01 -12.95 -12.34
N ASP A 34 19.26 -13.40 -12.38
CA ASP A 34 20.36 -12.86 -11.56
C ASP A 34 20.62 -11.37 -11.86
N ILE A 35 20.51 -10.95 -13.12
CA ILE A 35 20.61 -9.54 -13.51
C ILE A 35 19.42 -8.74 -12.96
N LEU A 36 18.20 -9.25 -13.09
CA LEU A 36 17.00 -8.58 -12.58
C LEU A 36 17.02 -8.44 -11.05
N ASP A 37 17.46 -9.47 -10.34
CA ASP A 37 17.62 -9.46 -8.88
C ASP A 37 18.70 -8.47 -8.45
N SER A 38 19.84 -8.45 -9.14
CA SER A 38 20.92 -7.49 -8.90
C SER A 38 20.44 -6.06 -9.11
N PHE A 39 19.74 -5.81 -10.21
CA PHE A 39 19.17 -4.49 -10.51
C PHE A 39 18.13 -4.07 -9.44
N SER A 40 17.23 -4.98 -9.07
CA SER A 40 16.25 -4.75 -8.00
C SER A 40 16.94 -4.39 -6.68
N SER A 41 18.00 -5.10 -6.34
CA SER A 41 18.81 -4.85 -5.14
C SER A 41 19.46 -3.46 -5.14
N VAL A 42 19.99 -3.02 -6.28
CA VAL A 42 20.58 -1.68 -6.45
C VAL A 42 19.50 -0.60 -6.30
N VAL A 43 18.33 -0.78 -6.95
CA VAL A 43 17.21 0.16 -6.85
C VAL A 43 16.72 0.28 -5.40
N GLN A 44 16.60 -0.84 -4.68
CA GLN A 44 16.21 -0.83 -3.26
C GLN A 44 17.21 -0.06 -2.39
N LYS A 45 18.51 -0.25 -2.61
CA LYS A 45 19.56 0.51 -1.90
C LYS A 45 19.51 2.01 -2.24
N PHE A 46 19.27 2.34 -3.50
CA PHE A 46 19.10 3.71 -3.95
C PHE A 46 17.91 4.39 -3.25
N ILE A 47 16.74 3.73 -3.23
CA ILE A 47 15.56 4.20 -2.50
C ILE A 47 15.88 4.38 -1.02
N LYS A 48 16.60 3.44 -0.39
CA LYS A 48 17.00 3.54 1.02
C LYS A 48 17.86 4.77 1.29
N ILE A 49 18.79 5.11 0.39
CA ILE A 49 19.60 6.33 0.50
C ILE A 49 18.72 7.59 0.45
N ILE A 50 17.76 7.64 -0.49
CA ILE A 50 16.81 8.75 -0.59
C ILE A 50 15.97 8.87 0.69
N MET A 51 15.56 7.76 1.29
CA MET A 51 14.76 7.73 2.51
C MET A 51 15.49 8.31 3.74
N TYR A 52 16.81 8.40 3.75
CA TYR A 52 17.54 9.14 4.80
C TYR A 52 17.24 10.65 4.78
N TYR A 53 16.90 11.20 3.61
CA TYR A 53 16.51 12.60 3.46
C TYR A 53 15.01 12.82 3.69
N ALA A 54 14.21 11.76 3.74
CA ALA A 54 12.77 11.84 3.90
C ALA A 54 12.33 12.64 5.14
N PRO A 55 12.93 12.48 6.34
CA PRO A 55 12.54 13.27 7.51
C PRO A 55 12.73 14.77 7.31
N ILE A 56 13.84 15.18 6.67
CA ILE A 56 14.13 16.59 6.39
C ILE A 56 13.14 17.11 5.34
N GLY A 57 12.99 16.40 4.23
CA GLY A 57 12.07 16.77 3.17
C GLY A 57 10.63 16.87 3.66
N LEU A 58 10.20 15.90 4.46
CA LEU A 58 8.87 15.88 5.07
C LEU A 58 8.66 17.06 6.03
N SER A 59 9.65 17.36 6.88
CA SER A 59 9.58 18.50 7.80
C SER A 59 9.49 19.83 7.07
N CYS A 60 10.31 20.05 6.03
CA CYS A 60 10.23 21.25 5.19
C CYS A 60 8.89 21.34 4.46
N TYR A 61 8.39 20.23 3.96
CA TYR A 61 7.11 20.14 3.30
C TYR A 61 5.96 20.51 4.26
N PHE A 62 5.94 19.94 5.47
CA PHE A 62 4.97 20.31 6.51
C PHE A 62 5.05 21.78 6.89
N ALA A 63 6.26 22.33 7.07
CA ALA A 63 6.43 23.75 7.35
C ALA A 63 5.83 24.63 6.24
N SER A 64 6.07 24.29 4.99
CA SER A 64 5.49 24.98 3.83
C SER A 64 3.96 24.90 3.82
N LEU A 65 3.40 23.74 4.21
CA LEU A 65 1.95 23.54 4.27
C LEU A 65 1.30 24.36 5.38
N VAL A 66 1.89 24.37 6.58
CA VAL A 66 1.40 25.22 7.68
C VAL A 66 1.40 26.70 7.26
N GLY A 67 2.45 27.13 6.56
CA GLY A 67 2.54 28.49 6.04
C GLY A 67 1.51 28.82 4.94
N SER A 68 1.17 27.83 4.11
CA SER A 68 0.27 28.05 2.95
C SER A 68 -1.21 27.87 3.30
N PHE A 69 -1.56 26.95 4.17
CA PHE A 69 -2.95 26.55 4.41
C PHE A 69 -3.49 26.91 5.80
N GLY A 70 -2.64 27.38 6.69
CA GLY A 70 -3.03 27.83 8.03
C GLY A 70 -3.26 26.71 9.05
N LYS A 71 -3.46 27.14 10.30
CA LYS A 71 -3.56 26.25 11.48
C LYS A 71 -4.75 25.28 11.44
N GLU A 72 -5.88 25.70 10.91
CA GLU A 72 -7.12 24.90 10.90
C GLU A 72 -6.98 23.64 10.03
N LEU A 73 -6.32 23.76 8.87
CA LEU A 73 -6.08 22.63 7.98
C LEU A 73 -5.13 21.62 8.62
N VAL A 74 -4.10 22.10 9.32
CA VAL A 74 -3.13 21.25 10.04
C VAL A 74 -3.81 20.46 11.16
N LEU A 75 -4.71 21.10 11.91
CA LEU A 75 -5.51 20.42 12.94
C LEU A 75 -6.45 19.38 12.32
N GLY A 76 -7.03 19.66 11.14
CA GLY A 76 -7.82 18.70 10.38
C GLY A 76 -7.01 17.47 9.97
N TYR A 77 -5.77 17.65 9.50
CA TYR A 77 -4.87 16.55 9.18
C TYR A 77 -4.50 15.72 10.42
N ALA A 78 -4.15 16.38 11.52
CA ALA A 78 -3.81 15.70 12.76
C ALA A 78 -4.98 14.86 13.29
N LYS A 79 -6.20 15.41 13.26
CA LYS A 79 -7.41 14.70 13.65
C LYS A 79 -7.67 13.49 12.74
N THR A 80 -7.59 13.69 11.43
CA THR A 80 -7.79 12.61 10.46
C THR A 80 -6.77 11.49 10.63
N PHE A 81 -5.49 11.85 10.82
CA PHE A 81 -4.44 10.88 11.09
C PHE A 81 -4.68 10.09 12.37
N LEU A 82 -5.05 10.77 13.47
CA LEU A 82 -5.30 10.11 14.75
C LEU A 82 -6.45 9.09 14.65
N ILE A 83 -7.56 9.47 14.02
CA ILE A 83 -8.71 8.58 13.83
C ILE A 83 -8.32 7.40 12.92
N TYR A 84 -7.58 7.67 11.84
CA TYR A 84 -7.05 6.64 10.97
C TYR A 84 -6.12 5.65 11.71
N LEU A 85 -5.21 6.17 12.53
CA LEU A 85 -4.29 5.35 13.32
C LEU A 85 -5.05 4.45 14.30
N ILE A 86 -6.08 4.97 14.97
CA ILE A 86 -6.94 4.18 15.87
C ILE A 86 -7.65 3.07 15.08
N ALA A 87 -8.18 3.38 13.89
CA ALA A 87 -8.80 2.37 13.03
C ALA A 87 -7.78 1.30 12.59
N CYS A 88 -6.56 1.69 12.22
CA CYS A 88 -5.50 0.76 11.87
C CYS A 88 -5.11 -0.16 13.04
N LEU A 89 -4.95 0.40 14.24
CA LEU A 89 -4.64 -0.38 15.44
C LEU A 89 -5.78 -1.35 15.77
N PHE A 90 -7.03 -0.93 15.63
CA PHE A 90 -8.18 -1.80 15.82
C PHE A 90 -8.17 -2.97 14.81
N ILE A 91 -7.95 -2.71 13.53
CA ILE A 91 -7.87 -3.76 12.51
C ILE A 91 -6.70 -4.70 12.82
N TYR A 92 -5.53 -4.15 13.10
CA TYR A 92 -4.31 -4.92 13.35
C TYR A 92 -4.43 -5.81 14.58
N PHE A 93 -4.86 -5.26 15.73
CA PHE A 93 -4.91 -6.01 16.98
C PHE A 93 -6.17 -6.84 17.15
N VAL A 94 -7.32 -6.38 16.68
CA VAL A 94 -8.61 -7.05 16.92
C VAL A 94 -9.01 -7.90 15.72
N ILE A 95 -9.12 -7.33 14.52
CA ILE A 95 -9.65 -8.04 13.36
C ILE A 95 -8.70 -9.16 12.92
N TYR A 96 -7.40 -8.89 12.79
CA TYR A 96 -6.45 -9.92 12.39
C TYR A 96 -6.22 -10.99 13.45
N SER A 97 -6.32 -10.62 14.74
CA SER A 97 -6.34 -11.61 15.81
C SER A 97 -7.57 -12.52 15.75
N LEU A 98 -8.72 -11.94 15.43
CA LEU A 98 -9.96 -12.70 15.27
C LEU A 98 -9.84 -13.71 14.12
N TYR A 99 -9.29 -13.28 12.98
CA TYR A 99 -9.01 -14.19 11.86
C TYR A 99 -8.05 -15.31 12.28
N ALA A 100 -6.96 -15.00 12.98
CA ALA A 100 -6.02 -16.00 13.47
C ALA A 100 -6.68 -17.02 14.42
N ILE A 101 -7.63 -16.57 15.26
CA ILE A 101 -8.38 -17.45 16.16
C ILE A 101 -9.36 -18.34 15.38
N ILE A 102 -10.07 -17.77 14.41
CA ILE A 102 -11.05 -18.52 13.60
C ILE A 102 -10.35 -19.61 12.80
N CYS A 103 -9.16 -19.33 12.26
CA CYS A 103 -8.43 -20.27 11.40
C CYS A 103 -7.67 -21.34 12.18
N GLY A 104 -7.11 -21.02 13.34
CA GLY A 104 -6.23 -21.93 14.08
C GLY A 104 -6.45 -21.99 15.59
N GLY A 105 -7.56 -21.45 16.10
CA GLY A 105 -7.85 -21.38 17.52
C GLY A 105 -6.75 -20.65 18.31
N LYS A 106 -6.52 -21.07 19.56
CA LYS A 106 -5.48 -20.47 20.42
C LYS A 106 -4.07 -20.63 19.82
N ASN A 107 -3.81 -21.75 19.17
CA ASN A 107 -2.51 -21.99 18.53
C ASN A 107 -2.31 -21.07 17.31
N GLY A 108 -3.34 -20.84 16.51
CA GLY A 108 -3.31 -19.89 15.39
C GLY A 108 -3.01 -18.49 15.86
N PHE A 109 -3.68 -18.02 16.91
CA PHE A 109 -3.43 -16.72 17.53
C PHE A 109 -1.97 -16.57 17.99
N THR A 110 -1.46 -17.53 18.77
CA THR A 110 -0.09 -17.46 19.29
C THR A 110 0.93 -17.50 18.16
N ASN A 111 0.72 -18.36 17.18
CA ASN A 111 1.61 -18.50 16.04
C ASN A 111 1.63 -17.25 15.14
N TYR A 112 0.47 -16.64 14.93
CA TYR A 112 0.36 -15.38 14.20
C TYR A 112 1.19 -14.28 14.88
N TRP A 113 0.93 -14.00 16.17
CA TRP A 113 1.62 -12.92 16.88
C TRP A 113 3.12 -13.15 17.03
N LYS A 114 3.56 -14.39 17.13
CA LYS A 114 4.98 -14.75 17.19
C LYS A 114 5.72 -14.41 15.89
N ASN A 115 5.04 -14.52 14.74
CA ASN A 115 5.69 -14.44 13.44
C ASN A 115 5.32 -13.18 12.63
N ILE A 116 4.33 -12.36 13.05
CA ILE A 116 3.91 -11.20 12.28
C ILE A 116 4.75 -9.94 12.52
N ILE A 117 5.52 -9.89 13.60
CA ILE A 117 6.31 -8.71 13.97
C ILE A 117 7.37 -8.35 12.92
N PRO A 118 8.20 -9.29 12.39
CA PRO A 118 9.21 -8.96 11.39
C PRO A 118 8.64 -8.30 10.12
N PRO A 119 7.58 -8.83 9.46
CA PRO A 119 6.99 -8.16 8.31
C PRO A 119 6.32 -6.82 8.66
N SER A 120 5.75 -6.68 9.87
CA SER A 120 5.18 -5.40 10.34
C SER A 120 6.25 -4.31 10.45
N VAL A 121 7.39 -4.62 11.08
CA VAL A 121 8.52 -3.68 11.21
C VAL A 121 9.10 -3.33 9.84
N CYS A 122 9.26 -4.31 8.97
CA CYS A 122 9.72 -4.07 7.60
C CYS A 122 8.76 -3.17 6.83
N ALA A 123 7.47 -3.44 6.88
CA ALA A 123 6.43 -2.65 6.23
C ALA A 123 6.41 -1.20 6.75
N MET A 124 6.49 -1.03 8.06
CA MET A 124 6.49 0.28 8.72
C MET A 124 7.72 1.12 8.34
N SER A 125 8.89 0.49 8.24
CA SER A 125 10.14 1.18 7.96
C SER A 125 10.36 1.48 6.48
N THR A 126 9.80 0.67 5.59
CA THR A 126 10.01 0.81 4.14
C THR A 126 8.85 1.50 3.43
N CYS A 127 7.67 1.57 4.04
CA CYS A 127 6.43 1.98 3.39
C CYS A 127 6.20 1.26 2.04
N SER A 128 6.69 0.01 1.93
CA SER A 128 6.66 -0.75 0.68
C SER A 128 6.24 -2.20 0.92
N SER A 129 5.04 -2.55 0.47
CA SER A 129 4.56 -3.94 0.50
C SER A 129 5.45 -4.87 -0.33
N ALA A 130 5.99 -4.39 -1.44
CA ALA A 130 6.90 -5.16 -2.29
C ALA A 130 8.24 -5.44 -1.60
N ALA A 131 8.83 -4.45 -0.92
CA ALA A 131 10.06 -4.63 -0.15
C ALA A 131 9.88 -5.60 1.03
N SER A 132 8.68 -5.66 1.60
CA SER A 132 8.33 -6.55 2.71
C SER A 132 7.99 -7.97 2.27
N MET A 133 7.78 -8.22 0.97
CA MET A 133 7.31 -9.49 0.43
C MET A 133 8.18 -10.70 0.84
N PRO A 134 9.52 -10.68 0.73
CA PRO A 134 10.35 -11.83 1.12
C PRO A 134 10.21 -12.21 2.59
N ILE A 135 10.21 -11.20 3.48
CA ILE A 135 10.04 -11.40 4.93
C ILE A 135 8.64 -11.90 5.23
N ASN A 136 7.65 -11.43 4.48
CA ASN A 136 6.26 -11.81 4.63
C ASN A 136 6.03 -13.28 4.24
N ILE A 137 6.62 -13.73 3.13
CA ILE A 137 6.60 -15.15 2.70
C ILE A 137 7.26 -16.04 3.78
N GLU A 138 8.42 -15.65 4.30
CA GLU A 138 9.10 -16.39 5.35
C GLU A 138 8.25 -16.49 6.63
N SER A 139 7.58 -15.40 7.00
CA SER A 139 6.69 -15.38 8.16
C SER A 139 5.47 -16.29 7.97
N ALA A 140 4.85 -16.29 6.80
CA ALA A 140 3.74 -17.19 6.48
C ALA A 140 4.18 -18.68 6.54
N LYS A 141 5.38 -18.99 6.03
CA LYS A 141 5.96 -20.35 6.14
C LYS A 141 6.14 -20.77 7.61
N LYS A 142 6.62 -19.87 8.47
CA LYS A 142 6.74 -20.12 9.92
C LYS A 142 5.38 -20.29 10.60
N MET A 143 4.31 -19.75 10.04
CA MET A 143 2.93 -19.95 10.51
C MET A 143 2.33 -21.27 10.02
N GLY A 144 3.02 -22.05 9.18
CA GLY A 144 2.61 -23.36 8.70
C GLY A 144 2.07 -23.38 7.26
N VAL A 145 2.11 -22.25 6.55
CA VAL A 145 1.73 -22.18 5.13
C VAL A 145 2.83 -22.82 4.28
N THR A 146 2.46 -23.67 3.33
CA THR A 146 3.41 -24.27 2.41
C THR A 146 4.11 -23.23 1.53
N GLU A 147 5.30 -23.55 1.03
CA GLU A 147 6.10 -22.61 0.24
C GLU A 147 5.37 -22.15 -1.03
N ASP A 148 4.74 -23.09 -1.73
CA ASP A 148 4.01 -22.81 -2.96
C ASP A 148 2.83 -21.88 -2.69
N VAL A 149 2.03 -22.15 -1.65
CA VAL A 149 0.89 -21.31 -1.28
C VAL A 149 1.35 -19.94 -0.80
N SER A 150 2.34 -19.87 0.08
CA SER A 150 2.83 -18.59 0.60
C SER A 150 3.42 -17.70 -0.50
N SER A 151 4.19 -18.28 -1.41
CA SER A 151 4.80 -17.54 -2.52
C SER A 151 3.76 -16.98 -3.48
N VAL A 152 2.75 -17.77 -3.85
CA VAL A 152 1.68 -17.33 -4.77
C VAL A 152 0.74 -16.35 -4.09
N SER A 153 0.21 -16.70 -2.91
CA SER A 153 -0.81 -15.89 -2.24
C SER A 153 -0.27 -14.53 -1.81
N ILE A 154 0.94 -14.48 -1.25
CA ILE A 154 1.55 -13.21 -0.82
C ILE A 154 1.95 -12.36 -2.02
N SER A 155 2.46 -12.95 -3.09
CA SER A 155 2.80 -12.19 -4.31
C SER A 155 1.56 -11.58 -4.97
N LEU A 156 0.47 -12.34 -5.09
CA LEU A 156 -0.80 -11.85 -5.60
C LEU A 156 -1.41 -10.83 -4.63
N GLY A 157 -1.46 -11.15 -3.34
CA GLY A 157 -2.02 -10.28 -2.33
C GLY A 157 -1.30 -8.95 -2.21
N THR A 158 0.02 -8.90 -2.41
CA THR A 158 0.77 -7.65 -2.44
C THR A 158 0.21 -6.65 -3.46
N ASN A 159 -0.41 -7.13 -4.53
CA ASN A 159 -1.06 -6.29 -5.54
C ASN A 159 -2.55 -6.06 -5.26
N PHE A 160 -3.28 -7.05 -4.77
CA PHE A 160 -4.74 -7.01 -4.68
C PHE A 160 -5.28 -6.82 -3.26
N HIS A 161 -4.59 -7.34 -2.25
CA HIS A 161 -4.99 -7.26 -0.86
C HIS A 161 -4.39 -6.00 -0.21
N LYS A 162 -5.17 -4.92 -0.15
CA LYS A 162 -4.73 -3.60 0.28
C LYS A 162 -5.68 -2.96 1.30
N ASP A 163 -5.88 -3.63 2.42
CA ASP A 163 -6.78 -3.21 3.49
C ASP A 163 -6.49 -1.80 4.00
N GLY A 164 -5.22 -1.53 4.32
CA GLY A 164 -4.80 -0.22 4.81
C GLY A 164 -4.98 0.88 3.75
N SER A 165 -4.72 0.57 2.48
CA SER A 165 -4.89 1.54 1.39
C SER A 165 -6.37 1.84 1.13
N ILE A 166 -7.27 0.86 1.24
CA ILE A 166 -8.72 1.05 1.10
C ILE A 166 -9.23 1.94 2.22
N VAL A 167 -8.91 1.60 3.46
CA VAL A 167 -9.28 2.42 4.63
C VAL A 167 -8.72 3.84 4.48
N GLY A 168 -7.44 3.98 4.10
CA GLY A 168 -6.83 5.28 3.83
C GLY A 168 -7.53 6.08 2.74
N SER A 169 -8.00 5.41 1.69
CA SER A 169 -8.78 6.06 0.62
C SER A 169 -10.13 6.56 1.12
N VAL A 170 -10.81 5.82 1.98
CA VAL A 170 -12.05 6.28 2.64
C VAL A 170 -11.78 7.56 3.45
N PHE A 171 -10.71 7.56 4.27
CA PHE A 171 -10.36 8.73 5.07
C PHE A 171 -9.99 9.95 4.21
N LYS A 172 -9.25 9.77 3.12
CA LYS A 172 -8.94 10.82 2.15
C LYS A 172 -10.22 11.42 1.55
N ILE A 173 -11.16 10.58 1.15
CA ILE A 173 -12.45 11.01 0.58
C ILE A 173 -13.27 11.75 1.63
N MET A 174 -13.39 11.21 2.83
CA MET A 174 -14.15 11.85 3.91
C MET A 174 -13.57 13.22 4.28
N PHE A 175 -12.25 13.36 4.29
CA PHE A 175 -11.59 14.64 4.52
C PHE A 175 -11.98 15.68 3.46
N LEU A 176 -11.95 15.31 2.17
CA LEU A 176 -12.38 16.23 1.10
C LEU A 176 -13.87 16.56 1.18
N VAL A 177 -14.71 15.56 1.42
CA VAL A 177 -16.16 15.75 1.56
C VAL A 177 -16.47 16.75 2.69
N GLN A 178 -15.75 16.64 3.81
CA GLN A 178 -15.90 17.58 4.93
C GLN A 178 -15.32 18.96 4.59
N LEU A 179 -14.16 19.03 3.96
CA LEU A 179 -13.50 20.30 3.60
C LEU A 179 -14.35 21.14 2.64
N PHE A 180 -14.99 20.49 1.67
CA PHE A 180 -15.83 21.14 0.67
C PHE A 180 -17.32 21.16 1.02
N ASN A 181 -17.71 20.72 2.23
CA ASN A 181 -19.10 20.59 2.65
C ASN A 181 -19.98 19.87 1.60
N SER A 182 -19.42 18.87 0.94
CA SER A 182 -20.09 18.12 -0.10
C SER A 182 -21.01 17.04 0.48
N ASN A 183 -22.22 16.91 -0.06
CA ASN A 183 -23.15 15.86 0.34
C ASN A 183 -22.94 14.60 -0.51
N THR A 184 -22.03 13.73 -0.10
CA THR A 184 -21.70 12.51 -0.82
C THR A 184 -22.19 11.30 -0.02
N SER A 185 -22.93 10.39 -0.66
CA SER A 185 -23.45 9.19 0.00
C SER A 185 -22.31 8.23 0.40
N THR A 186 -22.50 7.52 1.52
CA THR A 186 -21.54 6.52 2.02
C THR A 186 -21.22 5.45 0.98
N PHE A 187 -22.22 5.00 0.23
CA PHE A 187 -22.03 4.03 -0.85
C PHE A 187 -21.07 4.54 -1.94
N LYS A 188 -21.23 5.82 -2.35
CA LYS A 188 -20.33 6.46 -3.34
C LYS A 188 -18.90 6.56 -2.79
N ILE A 189 -18.73 6.88 -1.51
CA ILE A 189 -17.41 6.95 -0.85
C ILE A 189 -16.72 5.58 -0.91
N ILE A 190 -17.41 4.52 -0.51
CA ILE A 190 -16.86 3.16 -0.52
C ILE A 190 -16.51 2.71 -1.93
N LEU A 191 -17.39 2.96 -2.90
CA LEU A 191 -17.17 2.59 -4.30
C LEU A 191 -15.93 3.31 -4.88
N ILE A 192 -15.79 4.60 -4.64
CA ILE A 192 -14.62 5.38 -5.11
C ILE A 192 -13.35 4.88 -4.42
N ALA A 193 -13.38 4.60 -3.12
CA ALA A 193 -12.23 4.08 -2.40
C ALA A 193 -11.75 2.74 -2.95
N LEU A 194 -12.68 1.82 -3.23
CA LEU A 194 -12.38 0.53 -3.85
C LEU A 194 -11.79 0.69 -5.25
N LEU A 195 -12.43 1.45 -6.11
CA LEU A 195 -11.96 1.69 -7.47
C LEU A 195 -10.58 2.35 -7.50
N ALA A 196 -10.38 3.40 -6.68
CA ALA A 196 -9.11 4.10 -6.58
C ALA A 196 -7.97 3.19 -6.08
N THR A 197 -8.27 2.22 -5.22
CA THR A 197 -7.27 1.29 -4.69
C THR A 197 -6.97 0.15 -5.67
N ILE A 198 -8.00 -0.47 -6.25
CA ILE A 198 -7.84 -1.62 -7.15
C ILE A 198 -7.21 -1.21 -8.48
N LEU A 199 -7.67 -0.13 -9.10
CA LEU A 199 -7.17 0.33 -10.40
C LEU A 199 -5.70 0.77 -10.35
N VAL A 200 -5.23 1.19 -9.18
CA VAL A 200 -3.87 1.68 -8.98
C VAL A 200 -2.92 0.61 -8.45
N SER A 201 -3.43 -0.51 -7.97
CA SER A 201 -2.62 -1.64 -7.47
C SER A 201 -1.59 -2.15 -8.47
N ALA A 202 -1.90 -2.08 -9.75
CA ALA A 202 -1.04 -2.55 -10.83
C ALA A 202 0.03 -1.53 -11.29
N VAL A 203 0.10 -0.34 -10.67
CA VAL A 203 1.05 0.71 -11.09
C VAL A 203 2.27 0.71 -10.18
N PRO A 204 3.46 0.36 -10.68
CA PRO A 204 4.65 0.18 -9.85
C PRO A 204 5.25 1.49 -9.30
N ILE A 205 4.98 2.63 -9.92
CA ILE A 205 5.53 3.94 -9.52
C ILE A 205 4.44 5.01 -9.65
N GLY A 206 4.31 5.88 -8.61
CA GLY A 206 3.36 6.99 -8.62
C GLY A 206 1.90 6.57 -8.43
N GLY A 207 1.65 5.35 -7.96
CA GLY A 207 0.31 4.83 -7.72
C GLY A 207 -0.54 5.71 -6.78
N GLY A 208 0.08 6.30 -5.78
CA GLY A 208 -0.59 7.24 -4.86
C GLY A 208 -1.22 8.41 -5.61
N THR A 209 -0.44 9.11 -6.40
CA THR A 209 -0.90 10.30 -7.16
C THR A 209 -2.01 9.96 -8.16
N ILE A 210 -1.94 8.78 -8.79
CA ILE A 210 -2.99 8.34 -9.72
C ILE A 210 -4.29 8.05 -8.95
N SER A 211 -4.20 7.36 -7.81
CA SER A 211 -5.33 7.12 -6.92
C SER A 211 -5.99 8.42 -6.46
N GLU A 212 -5.18 9.37 -6.03
CA GLU A 212 -5.65 10.67 -5.56
C GLU A 212 -6.32 11.47 -6.67
N THR A 213 -5.73 11.49 -7.87
CA THR A 213 -6.32 12.14 -9.06
C THR A 213 -7.65 11.48 -9.41
N LEU A 214 -7.75 10.16 -9.34
CA LEU A 214 -9.00 9.45 -9.58
C LEU A 214 -10.07 9.81 -8.55
N ILE A 215 -9.72 9.83 -7.26
CA ILE A 215 -10.63 10.26 -6.17
C ILE A 215 -11.18 11.65 -6.44
N ILE A 216 -10.30 12.63 -6.71
CA ILE A 216 -10.67 14.02 -6.96
C ILE A 216 -11.61 14.11 -8.16
N THR A 217 -11.27 13.45 -9.26
CA THR A 217 -12.05 13.48 -10.50
C THR A 217 -13.43 12.85 -10.32
N MET A 218 -13.52 11.70 -9.64
CA MET A 218 -14.79 11.02 -9.39
C MET A 218 -15.71 11.78 -8.41
N LEU A 219 -15.12 12.58 -7.52
CA LEU A 219 -15.88 13.46 -6.63
C LEU A 219 -16.27 14.78 -7.29
N GLY A 220 -15.65 15.13 -8.41
CA GLY A 220 -15.90 16.39 -9.12
C GLY A 220 -15.20 17.59 -8.48
N PHE A 221 -14.15 17.37 -7.69
CA PHE A 221 -13.36 18.46 -7.10
C PHE A 221 -12.26 18.96 -8.06
N PRO A 222 -11.79 20.22 -7.91
CA PRO A 222 -10.72 20.74 -8.73
C PRO A 222 -9.39 20.03 -8.47
N LEU A 223 -8.60 19.80 -9.52
CA LEU A 223 -7.28 19.14 -9.42
C LEU A 223 -6.28 19.90 -8.53
N SER A 224 -6.51 21.18 -8.26
CA SER A 224 -5.73 21.96 -7.29
C SER A 224 -5.80 21.42 -5.85
N THR A 225 -6.73 20.51 -5.56
CA THR A 225 -6.83 19.81 -4.27
C THR A 225 -5.88 18.62 -4.14
N LEU A 226 -5.19 18.24 -5.22
CA LEU A 226 -4.25 17.10 -5.22
C LEU A 226 -3.18 17.19 -4.12
N PRO A 227 -2.51 18.33 -3.87
CA PRO A 227 -1.54 18.45 -2.78
C PRO A 227 -2.12 18.11 -1.42
N ILE A 228 -3.40 18.42 -1.17
CA ILE A 228 -4.08 18.14 0.09
C ILE A 228 -4.16 16.63 0.33
N LEU A 229 -4.55 15.85 -0.68
CA LEU A 229 -4.60 14.39 -0.57
C LEU A 229 -3.22 13.75 -0.47
N THR A 230 -2.24 14.27 -1.21
CA THR A 230 -0.87 13.77 -1.18
C THR A 230 -0.26 13.88 0.21
N ILE A 231 -0.59 14.93 0.97
CA ILE A 231 -0.17 15.07 2.37
C ILE A 231 -0.74 13.95 3.22
N ILE A 232 -2.07 13.76 3.15
CA ILE A 232 -2.73 12.71 3.93
C ILE A 232 -2.13 11.35 3.56
N ALA A 233 -1.97 11.08 2.26
CA ALA A 233 -1.38 9.84 1.78
C ALA A 233 0.00 9.59 2.37
N THR A 234 0.87 10.61 2.38
CA THR A 234 2.23 10.50 2.93
C THR A 234 2.22 10.20 4.43
N ILE A 235 1.32 10.83 5.19
CA ILE A 235 1.23 10.64 6.64
C ILE A 235 0.72 9.24 6.99
N ILE A 236 -0.24 8.72 6.24
CA ILE A 236 -0.88 7.43 6.53
C ILE A 236 -0.16 6.24 5.88
N ASP A 237 0.87 6.46 5.08
CA ASP A 237 1.50 5.42 4.27
C ASP A 237 2.11 4.29 5.11
N ALA A 238 2.83 4.62 6.17
CA ALA A 238 3.43 3.62 7.05
C ALA A 238 2.39 2.69 7.70
N PRO A 239 1.37 3.18 8.44
CA PRO A 239 0.35 2.31 9.01
C PRO A 239 -0.51 1.61 7.93
N ALA A 240 -0.76 2.23 6.77
CA ALA A 240 -1.43 1.58 5.65
C ALA A 240 -0.65 0.38 5.13
N THR A 241 0.66 0.54 4.96
CA THR A 241 1.53 -0.54 4.48
C THR A 241 1.62 -1.69 5.48
N VAL A 242 1.67 -1.39 6.78
CA VAL A 242 1.60 -2.43 7.82
C VAL A 242 0.33 -3.27 7.67
N LEU A 243 -0.84 -2.64 7.54
CA LEU A 243 -2.10 -3.37 7.34
C LEU A 243 -2.10 -4.18 6.03
N ASN A 244 -1.64 -3.58 4.93
CA ASN A 244 -1.57 -4.28 3.64
C ASN A 244 -0.73 -5.56 3.73
N VAL A 245 0.45 -5.48 4.37
CA VAL A 245 1.38 -6.60 4.50
C VAL A 245 0.86 -7.66 5.46
N THR A 246 0.40 -7.25 6.64
CA THR A 246 -0.06 -8.19 7.69
C THR A 246 -1.41 -8.81 7.35
N GLY A 247 -2.31 -8.06 6.72
CA GLY A 247 -3.56 -8.57 6.18
C GLY A 247 -3.32 -9.61 5.09
N ASN A 248 -2.34 -9.38 4.21
CA ASN A 248 -1.93 -10.35 3.21
C ASN A 248 -1.35 -11.63 3.84
N THR A 249 -0.56 -11.50 4.92
CA THR A 249 -0.05 -12.67 5.66
C THR A 249 -1.19 -13.49 6.24
N ILE A 250 -2.11 -12.86 6.98
CA ILE A 250 -3.20 -13.62 7.62
C ILE A 250 -4.12 -14.26 6.58
N SER A 251 -4.36 -13.61 5.45
CA SER A 251 -5.14 -14.18 4.35
C SER A 251 -4.49 -15.41 3.71
N SER A 252 -3.16 -15.54 3.78
CA SER A 252 -2.45 -16.72 3.29
C SER A 252 -2.53 -17.92 4.25
N VAL A 253 -2.90 -17.69 5.51
CA VAL A 253 -3.04 -18.71 6.56
C VAL A 253 -4.47 -19.30 6.57
N ILE A 254 -5.45 -18.56 6.04
CA ILE A 254 -6.86 -19.00 5.89
C ILE A 254 -7.00 -20.00 4.78
#